data_c74838308fb140fe8df8acb12d4e4a47
#
_entry.id   c74838308fb140fe8df8acb12d4e4a47
#
_cell.length_a   1.000
_cell.length_b   1.000
_cell.length_c   1.000
_cell.angle_alpha   90.00
_cell.angle_beta   90.00
_cell.angle_gamma   90.00
#
_symmetry.space_group_name_H-M   'P 1'
#
loop_
_entity.id
_entity.type
_entity.pdbx_description
1 polymer ?
#
loop_
_entity_poly.entity_id
_entity_poly.type
_entity_poly.pdbx_seq_one_letter_code
_entity_poly.pdbx_strand_id
1 'polypeptide(L)'
;MSEFKLTTVEEFEAATARLLETGAKVGADSWQMRVKNQTPHCKFGEQGVCCRICSMGPCRITPKAPRGICGCDVHGIVGRNFLSFTAGGAATHSDHGREICITLGHAKEGGDYQVKDPEKLIRIAKEWGVETEGKDIYDLAHEMSDLAQEEYGKIRGYSRWLKRAPQHTQDLWHAAGIEPRAIDREVSCALHMTHMGNTSKPEALIRQALRNGLSDGWGGSMCGTEFSDVLFGTPKPIDTEANLGVMNAENVNIVVHGHDPSLSEMICEYADSKEMIDYAKSMGAKGITVSGVCCTSNEVAMRRGIPMAGNFLQQENVVLTGACEAIVVDVQCIFPALGPLSKCFHTKFITTSPICQMPDSDFIEFDAGTAGEKAKQIVKLACENFKNRKPELVHIPDLKHKATVGYSVEAIVKTLDGVTNSQVDETGTTKPLLECITSGVIRGAVAMVGCNNPKVRPDTAHIELMKKLIANDIVIIASGCSAQAAARAGLMDKAAKDLCGAGLKRVCELADIPPVLHMGSCVDISRMLILASELAKDSGLNISQLPVVGCAPEWMSEKAVSIGNYVVATGLDTYLGVDPYVSGSTEVASLLTEGVRDWVEAAYTVEKDIDKLGDLMIARIEEKRDALGI
;
A
#
# COMPACT_ATOMS: atom_id res chain seq x y z
N MET A 1 -23.96 11.28 24.44
CA MET A 1 -22.99 10.86 23.40
C MET A 1 -21.85 10.19 24.16
N SER A 2 -21.48 8.95 23.82
CA SER A 2 -20.28 8.32 24.40
C SER A 2 -19.07 9.17 23.98
N GLU A 3 -18.18 9.45 24.93
CA GLU A 3 -16.92 10.14 24.66
C GLU A 3 -16.14 9.36 23.59
N PHE A 4 -15.60 10.05 22.57
CA PHE A 4 -14.77 9.42 21.55
C PHE A 4 -13.51 8.84 22.20
N LYS A 5 -13.20 7.58 21.90
CA LYS A 5 -12.04 6.87 22.44
C LYS A 5 -11.36 6.06 21.33
N LEU A 6 -10.04 6.17 21.23
CA LEU A 6 -9.25 5.29 20.37
C LEU A 6 -9.22 3.87 20.98
N THR A 7 -9.17 2.86 20.09
CA THR A 7 -8.81 1.50 20.50
C THR A 7 -7.30 1.42 20.68
N THR A 8 -6.86 0.91 21.81
CA THR A 8 -5.44 0.72 22.13
C THR A 8 -4.91 -0.61 21.57
N VAL A 9 -3.58 -0.72 21.47
CA VAL A 9 -2.94 -1.97 21.05
C VAL A 9 -3.23 -3.11 22.01
N GLU A 10 -3.35 -2.83 23.33
CA GLU A 10 -3.74 -3.80 24.37
C GLU A 10 -5.15 -4.36 24.13
N GLU A 11 -6.09 -3.52 23.70
CA GLU A 11 -7.45 -3.96 23.36
C GLU A 11 -7.46 -4.84 22.11
N PHE A 12 -6.60 -4.54 21.08
CA PHE A 12 -6.40 -5.43 19.94
C PHE A 12 -5.81 -6.78 20.33
N GLU A 13 -4.81 -6.78 21.19
CA GLU A 13 -4.18 -8.00 21.70
C GLU A 13 -5.16 -8.85 22.51
N ALA A 14 -5.96 -8.23 23.38
CA ALA A 14 -6.99 -8.92 24.16
C ALA A 14 -8.07 -9.57 23.28
N ALA A 15 -8.52 -8.87 22.23
CA ALA A 15 -9.46 -9.43 21.27
C ALA A 15 -8.85 -10.60 20.49
N THR A 16 -7.60 -10.46 20.05
CA THR A 16 -6.86 -11.51 19.35
C THR A 16 -6.65 -12.73 20.23
N ALA A 17 -6.30 -12.56 21.52
CA ALA A 17 -6.11 -13.66 22.45
C ALA A 17 -7.34 -14.57 22.55
N ARG A 18 -8.55 -14.01 22.58
CA ARG A 18 -9.80 -14.79 22.62
C ARG A 18 -10.02 -15.59 21.32
N LEU A 19 -9.65 -15.02 20.17
CA LEU A 19 -9.70 -15.74 18.89
C LEU A 19 -8.70 -16.91 18.88
N LEU A 20 -7.49 -16.69 19.37
CA LEU A 20 -6.47 -17.74 19.50
C LEU A 20 -6.89 -18.87 20.45
N GLU A 21 -7.57 -18.55 21.54
CA GLU A 21 -8.15 -19.57 22.45
C GLU A 21 -9.19 -20.44 21.73
N THR A 22 -10.03 -19.84 20.89
CA THR A 22 -11.01 -20.58 20.08
C THR A 22 -10.31 -21.43 19.03
N GLY A 23 -9.32 -20.88 18.32
CA GLY A 23 -8.50 -21.61 17.35
C GLY A 23 -7.76 -22.79 17.97
N ALA A 24 -7.19 -22.62 19.15
CA ALA A 24 -6.47 -23.70 19.84
C ALA A 24 -7.36 -24.92 20.14
N LYS A 25 -8.66 -24.73 20.42
CA LYS A 25 -9.63 -25.82 20.65
C LYS A 25 -9.83 -26.71 19.42
N VAL A 26 -9.61 -26.18 18.22
CA VAL A 26 -9.74 -26.88 16.95
C VAL A 26 -8.40 -27.21 16.31
N GLY A 27 -7.28 -26.97 17.01
CA GLY A 27 -5.94 -27.28 16.55
C GLY A 27 -5.38 -26.31 15.50
N ALA A 28 -5.92 -25.10 15.42
CA ALA A 28 -5.47 -24.07 14.50
C ALA A 28 -4.09 -23.54 14.89
N ASP A 29 -3.18 -23.45 13.92
CA ASP A 29 -1.91 -22.72 14.03
C ASP A 29 -2.13 -21.23 13.69
N SER A 30 -1.32 -20.35 14.28
CA SER A 30 -1.40 -18.91 14.04
C SER A 30 -0.03 -18.29 13.79
N TRP A 31 0.00 -17.12 13.14
CA TRP A 31 1.24 -16.40 12.90
C TRP A 31 1.98 -16.03 14.20
N GLN A 32 1.26 -15.76 15.29
CA GLN A 32 1.84 -15.47 16.61
C GLN A 32 2.66 -16.67 17.12
N MET A 33 2.14 -17.88 16.95
CA MET A 33 2.86 -19.11 17.34
C MET A 33 4.10 -19.31 16.44
N ARG A 34 3.95 -19.06 15.14
CA ARG A 34 5.06 -19.23 14.17
C ARG A 34 6.17 -18.20 14.42
N VAL A 35 5.86 -16.95 14.74
CA VAL A 35 6.86 -15.94 15.14
C VAL A 35 7.63 -16.39 16.37
N LYS A 36 6.91 -16.85 17.40
CA LYS A 36 7.55 -17.38 18.62
C LYS A 36 8.50 -18.53 18.31
N ASN A 37 8.12 -19.44 17.41
CA ASN A 37 8.93 -20.59 17.04
C ASN A 37 10.15 -20.20 16.20
N GLN A 38 10.11 -19.06 15.49
CA GLN A 38 11.23 -18.51 14.71
C GLN A 38 12.15 -17.57 15.51
N THR A 39 11.87 -17.37 16.81
CA THR A 39 12.70 -16.54 17.69
C THR A 39 13.72 -17.41 18.42
N PRO A 40 15.04 -17.04 18.47
CA PRO A 40 15.65 -15.83 17.87
C PRO A 40 15.85 -15.97 16.36
N HIS A 41 15.72 -14.85 15.66
CA HIS A 41 15.95 -14.78 14.22
C HIS A 41 17.42 -14.99 13.82
N CYS A 42 17.66 -15.38 12.57
CA CYS A 42 19.00 -15.58 12.03
C CYS A 42 19.76 -14.24 11.89
N LYS A 43 20.77 -14.02 12.71
CA LYS A 43 21.59 -12.79 12.69
C LYS A 43 22.30 -12.52 11.35
N PHE A 44 22.68 -13.57 10.62
CA PHE A 44 23.30 -13.37 9.29
C PHE A 44 22.27 -12.84 8.27
N GLY A 45 21.04 -13.34 8.32
CA GLY A 45 19.94 -12.85 7.49
C GLY A 45 19.56 -11.42 7.83
N GLU A 46 19.43 -11.10 9.13
CA GLU A 46 19.08 -9.75 9.60
C GLU A 46 20.10 -8.69 9.22
N GLN A 47 21.38 -9.06 9.12
CA GLN A 47 22.45 -8.17 8.69
C GLN A 47 22.67 -8.15 7.17
N GLY A 48 22.00 -9.02 6.42
CA GLY A 48 22.18 -9.15 4.97
C GLY A 48 23.50 -9.77 4.53
N VAL A 49 24.25 -10.42 5.43
CA VAL A 49 25.63 -10.87 5.18
C VAL A 49 25.76 -12.31 4.68
N CYS A 50 24.67 -12.91 4.20
CA CYS A 50 24.67 -14.22 3.56
C CYS A 50 24.31 -14.12 2.08
N CYS A 51 24.91 -15.03 1.26
CA CYS A 51 24.69 -15.08 -0.18
C CYS A 51 24.33 -16.51 -0.61
N ARG A 52 23.24 -16.64 -1.40
CA ARG A 52 22.73 -17.91 -1.95
C ARG A 52 22.59 -17.87 -3.48
N ILE A 53 23.30 -16.98 -4.15
CA ILE A 53 23.13 -16.74 -5.59
C ILE A 53 23.66 -17.90 -6.45
N CYS A 54 24.66 -18.65 -5.98
CA CYS A 54 25.21 -19.77 -6.73
C CYS A 54 25.44 -21.01 -5.87
N SER A 55 25.60 -22.17 -6.50
CA SER A 55 25.80 -23.46 -5.83
C SER A 55 27.21 -23.67 -5.28
N MET A 56 28.17 -22.77 -5.54
CA MET A 56 29.47 -22.79 -4.84
C MET A 56 29.31 -22.47 -3.35
N GLY A 57 28.28 -21.64 -3.01
CA GLY A 57 27.87 -21.37 -1.65
C GLY A 57 26.98 -22.49 -1.06
N PRO A 58 26.10 -22.11 -0.09
CA PRO A 58 25.85 -20.75 0.42
C PRO A 58 27.06 -20.15 1.15
N CYS A 59 27.29 -18.84 0.94
CA CYS A 59 28.33 -18.10 1.64
C CYS A 59 27.74 -17.26 2.78
N ARG A 60 28.48 -17.15 3.88
CA ARG A 60 28.20 -16.17 4.95
C ARG A 60 29.50 -15.43 5.30
N ILE A 61 29.41 -14.15 5.49
CA ILE A 61 30.57 -13.33 5.81
C ILE A 61 30.79 -13.31 7.33
N THR A 62 32.03 -13.57 7.72
CA THR A 62 32.46 -13.53 9.13
C THR A 62 33.89 -12.98 9.17
N PRO A 63 34.43 -12.58 10.34
CA PRO A 63 35.83 -12.15 10.46
C PRO A 63 36.84 -13.21 9.94
N LYS A 64 36.50 -14.51 10.02
CA LYS A 64 37.35 -15.60 9.50
C LYS A 64 37.17 -15.87 8.01
N ALA A 65 36.03 -15.48 7.44
CA ALA A 65 35.68 -15.63 6.03
C ALA A 65 35.14 -14.29 5.50
N PRO A 66 36.01 -13.27 5.27
CA PRO A 66 35.58 -11.90 4.92
C PRO A 66 35.09 -11.76 3.48
N ARG A 67 35.19 -12.84 2.68
CA ARG A 67 34.73 -12.88 1.28
C ARG A 67 34.00 -14.19 1.00
N GLY A 68 33.02 -14.12 0.10
CA GLY A 68 32.42 -15.31 -0.49
C GLY A 68 33.44 -16.08 -1.38
N ILE A 69 33.08 -17.30 -1.78
CA ILE A 69 33.95 -18.16 -2.62
C ILE A 69 34.34 -17.48 -3.93
N CYS A 70 33.44 -16.68 -4.53
CA CYS A 70 33.70 -15.89 -5.74
C CYS A 70 34.56 -14.62 -5.50
N GLY A 71 34.95 -14.34 -4.26
CA GLY A 71 35.72 -13.14 -3.89
C GLY A 71 34.88 -11.92 -3.52
N CYS A 72 33.56 -11.97 -3.66
CA CYS A 72 32.68 -10.86 -3.27
C CYS A 72 32.76 -10.62 -1.76
N ASP A 73 32.95 -9.38 -1.36
CA ASP A 73 32.98 -8.94 0.03
C ASP A 73 31.58 -8.69 0.61
N VAL A 74 31.54 -8.24 1.86
CA VAL A 74 30.27 -7.96 2.56
C VAL A 74 29.48 -6.86 1.87
N HIS A 75 30.14 -5.83 1.35
CA HIS A 75 29.50 -4.67 0.75
C HIS A 75 28.77 -5.06 -0.55
N GLY A 76 29.43 -5.83 -1.41
CA GLY A 76 28.80 -6.36 -2.62
C GLY A 76 27.68 -7.35 -2.33
N ILE A 77 27.78 -8.19 -1.28
CA ILE A 77 26.74 -9.15 -0.90
C ILE A 77 25.51 -8.41 -0.38
N VAL A 78 25.65 -7.48 0.55
CA VAL A 78 24.55 -6.70 1.13
C VAL A 78 23.87 -5.86 0.04
N GLY A 79 24.66 -5.17 -0.82
CA GLY A 79 24.12 -4.39 -1.94
C GLY A 79 23.32 -5.25 -2.94
N ARG A 80 23.79 -6.48 -3.25
CA ARG A 80 23.04 -7.41 -4.12
C ARG A 80 21.74 -7.90 -3.46
N ASN A 81 21.77 -8.20 -2.16
CA ASN A 81 20.57 -8.60 -1.44
C ASN A 81 19.54 -7.46 -1.43
N PHE A 82 19.96 -6.23 -1.18
CA PHE A 82 19.09 -5.06 -1.21
C PHE A 82 18.49 -4.83 -2.61
N LEU A 83 19.30 -4.96 -3.67
CA LEU A 83 18.80 -4.84 -5.05
C LEU A 83 17.81 -5.96 -5.40
N SER A 84 18.04 -7.20 -4.96
CA SER A 84 17.10 -8.31 -5.16
C SER A 84 15.76 -8.07 -4.46
N PHE A 85 15.79 -7.50 -3.24
CA PHE A 85 14.58 -7.08 -2.52
C PHE A 85 13.82 -6.02 -3.31
N THR A 86 14.52 -4.98 -3.80
CA THR A 86 13.88 -3.95 -4.63
C THR A 86 13.25 -4.55 -5.88
N ALA A 87 13.97 -5.46 -6.56
CA ALA A 87 13.46 -6.10 -7.78
C ALA A 87 12.20 -6.95 -7.52
N GLY A 88 12.18 -7.71 -6.42
CA GLY A 88 11.00 -8.47 -6.00
C GLY A 88 9.80 -7.57 -5.72
N GLY A 89 10.03 -6.46 -5.00
CA GLY A 89 8.99 -5.49 -4.71
C GLY A 89 8.43 -4.80 -5.95
N ALA A 90 9.30 -4.32 -6.83
CA ALA A 90 8.90 -3.69 -8.08
C ALA A 90 8.12 -4.65 -9.00
N ALA A 91 8.54 -5.93 -9.07
CA ALA A 91 7.86 -6.95 -9.86
C ALA A 91 6.41 -7.15 -9.44
N THR A 92 6.11 -7.11 -8.12
CA THR A 92 4.74 -7.30 -7.63
C THR A 92 3.81 -6.16 -8.01
N HIS A 93 4.26 -4.91 -7.95
CA HIS A 93 3.46 -3.76 -8.38
C HIS A 93 3.40 -3.64 -9.90
N SER A 94 4.48 -4.04 -10.61
CA SER A 94 4.48 -4.17 -12.07
C SER A 94 3.35 -5.10 -12.53
N ASP A 95 3.27 -6.27 -11.94
CA ASP A 95 2.28 -7.27 -12.30
C ASP A 95 0.85 -6.81 -11.99
N HIS A 96 0.62 -6.25 -10.79
CA HIS A 96 -0.67 -5.63 -10.43
C HIS A 96 -1.07 -4.53 -11.45
N GLY A 97 -0.18 -3.60 -11.74
CA GLY A 97 -0.46 -2.54 -12.74
C GLY A 97 -0.76 -3.09 -14.12
N ARG A 98 -0.08 -4.18 -14.53
CA ARG A 98 -0.33 -4.87 -15.81
C ARG A 98 -1.74 -5.47 -15.87
N GLU A 99 -2.18 -6.17 -14.81
CA GLU A 99 -3.52 -6.75 -14.73
C GLU A 99 -4.61 -5.66 -14.84
N ILE A 100 -4.41 -4.51 -14.21
CA ILE A 100 -5.31 -3.35 -14.37
C ILE A 100 -5.30 -2.83 -15.81
N CYS A 101 -4.14 -2.74 -16.47
CA CYS A 101 -4.06 -2.33 -17.88
C CYS A 101 -4.78 -3.34 -18.80
N ILE A 102 -4.64 -4.65 -18.54
CA ILE A 102 -5.36 -5.70 -19.28
C ILE A 102 -6.87 -5.56 -19.04
N THR A 103 -7.29 -5.37 -17.79
CA THR A 103 -8.71 -5.17 -17.43
C THR A 103 -9.30 -3.94 -18.15
N LEU A 104 -8.53 -2.85 -18.30
CA LEU A 104 -8.96 -1.69 -19.09
C LEU A 104 -9.27 -2.04 -20.55
N GLY A 105 -8.50 -2.96 -21.14
CA GLY A 105 -8.73 -3.48 -22.50
C GLY A 105 -10.02 -4.33 -22.62
N HIS A 106 -10.65 -4.71 -21.51
CA HIS A 106 -11.95 -5.39 -21.50
C HIS A 106 -13.13 -4.45 -21.22
N ALA A 107 -12.88 -3.15 -21.03
CA ALA A 107 -13.94 -2.17 -20.79
C ALA A 107 -14.84 -2.00 -22.01
N LYS A 108 -16.17 -2.06 -21.80
CA LYS A 108 -17.18 -1.88 -22.86
C LYS A 108 -18.51 -1.42 -22.27
N GLU A 109 -19.34 -0.78 -23.08
CA GLU A 109 -20.69 -0.38 -22.68
C GLU A 109 -21.52 -1.59 -22.25
N GLY A 110 -22.12 -1.51 -21.06
CA GLY A 110 -22.95 -2.60 -20.50
C GLY A 110 -22.20 -3.88 -20.17
N GLY A 111 -20.85 -3.88 -20.22
CA GLY A 111 -20.01 -5.00 -19.79
C GLY A 111 -19.75 -5.01 -18.28
N ASP A 112 -19.03 -6.04 -17.83
CA ASP A 112 -18.59 -6.17 -16.43
C ASP A 112 -17.70 -4.99 -16.04
N TYR A 113 -16.82 -4.56 -16.94
CA TYR A 113 -15.98 -3.38 -16.78
C TYR A 113 -16.45 -2.25 -17.70
N GLN A 114 -16.52 -1.05 -17.13
CA GLN A 114 -16.91 0.17 -17.82
C GLN A 114 -15.97 1.32 -17.45
N VAL A 115 -15.83 2.30 -18.32
CA VAL A 115 -15.10 3.53 -18.01
C VAL A 115 -15.95 4.39 -17.07
N LYS A 116 -15.57 4.48 -15.79
CA LYS A 116 -16.26 5.25 -14.76
C LYS A 116 -15.76 6.70 -14.66
N ASP A 117 -14.50 6.95 -15.03
CA ASP A 117 -13.91 8.29 -15.08
C ASP A 117 -13.35 8.59 -16.48
N PRO A 118 -14.23 8.96 -17.43
CA PRO A 118 -13.82 9.29 -18.80
C PRO A 118 -12.93 10.55 -18.87
N GLU A 119 -13.10 11.51 -17.96
CA GLU A 119 -12.29 12.72 -17.94
C GLU A 119 -10.83 12.41 -17.61
N LYS A 120 -10.60 11.51 -16.65
CA LYS A 120 -9.27 11.04 -16.30
C LYS A 120 -8.61 10.28 -17.46
N LEU A 121 -9.35 9.40 -18.12
CA LEU A 121 -8.84 8.67 -19.29
C LEU A 121 -8.40 9.64 -20.39
N ILE A 122 -9.23 10.62 -20.73
CA ILE A 122 -8.93 11.64 -21.75
C ILE A 122 -7.70 12.47 -21.34
N ARG A 123 -7.57 12.82 -20.04
CA ARG A 123 -6.40 13.54 -19.53
C ARG A 123 -5.11 12.74 -19.73
N ILE A 124 -5.10 11.47 -19.32
CA ILE A 124 -3.93 10.58 -19.47
C ILE A 124 -3.58 10.40 -20.95
N ALA A 125 -4.57 10.19 -21.80
CA ALA A 125 -4.37 10.06 -23.24
C ALA A 125 -3.69 11.30 -23.84
N LYS A 126 -4.16 12.50 -23.50
CA LYS A 126 -3.54 13.78 -23.93
C LYS A 126 -2.11 13.93 -23.41
N GLU A 127 -1.84 13.58 -22.14
CA GLU A 127 -0.49 13.59 -21.57
C GLU A 127 0.47 12.68 -22.37
N TRP A 128 -0.05 11.59 -22.90
CA TRP A 128 0.72 10.63 -23.69
C TRP A 128 0.78 10.95 -25.17
N GLY A 129 0.12 12.04 -25.60
CA GLY A 129 0.09 12.52 -26.98
C GLY A 129 -0.86 11.73 -27.88
N VAL A 130 -1.86 11.07 -27.29
CA VAL A 130 -2.91 10.35 -28.02
C VAL A 130 -4.02 11.31 -28.39
N GLU A 131 -4.47 11.24 -29.67
CA GLU A 131 -5.62 12.01 -30.15
C GLU A 131 -6.91 11.53 -29.48
N THR A 132 -7.70 12.46 -28.97
CA THR A 132 -8.93 12.15 -28.21
C THR A 132 -10.19 12.70 -28.83
N GLU A 133 -10.08 13.67 -29.77
CA GLU A 133 -11.24 14.33 -30.37
C GLU A 133 -11.99 13.37 -31.31
N GLY A 134 -13.29 13.24 -31.09
CA GLY A 134 -14.16 12.38 -31.91
C GLY A 134 -14.01 10.88 -31.70
N LYS A 135 -13.16 10.41 -30.78
CA LYS A 135 -13.04 8.99 -30.43
C LYS A 135 -14.14 8.56 -29.47
N ASP A 136 -14.64 7.34 -29.66
CA ASP A 136 -15.44 6.66 -28.65
C ASP A 136 -14.60 6.39 -27.39
N ILE A 137 -15.22 6.45 -26.23
CA ILE A 137 -14.49 6.34 -24.96
C ILE A 137 -13.93 4.93 -24.74
N TYR A 138 -14.59 3.89 -25.23
CA TYR A 138 -14.12 2.50 -25.14
C TYR A 138 -13.02 2.20 -26.14
N ASP A 139 -13.10 2.77 -27.37
CA ASP A 139 -11.99 2.71 -28.34
C ASP A 139 -10.74 3.37 -27.77
N LEU A 140 -10.90 4.52 -27.07
CA LEU A 140 -9.80 5.17 -26.39
C LEU A 140 -9.27 4.32 -25.23
N ALA A 141 -10.13 3.64 -24.46
CA ALA A 141 -9.71 2.76 -23.38
C ALA A 141 -8.88 1.57 -23.89
N HIS A 142 -9.28 0.97 -25.00
CA HIS A 142 -8.53 -0.12 -25.64
C HIS A 142 -7.16 0.36 -26.14
N GLU A 143 -7.11 1.49 -26.85
CA GLU A 143 -5.84 2.09 -27.29
C GLU A 143 -4.91 2.41 -26.11
N MET A 144 -5.45 2.98 -25.03
CA MET A 144 -4.66 3.29 -23.85
C MET A 144 -4.21 2.04 -23.10
N SER A 145 -4.99 0.97 -23.08
CA SER A 145 -4.59 -0.34 -22.56
C SER A 145 -3.37 -0.88 -23.31
N ASP A 146 -3.40 -0.88 -24.64
CA ASP A 146 -2.29 -1.36 -25.48
C ASP A 146 -1.02 -0.53 -25.23
N LEU A 147 -1.15 0.80 -25.24
CA LEU A 147 -0.02 1.70 -24.99
C LEU A 147 0.55 1.57 -23.56
N ALA A 148 -0.31 1.31 -22.57
CA ALA A 148 0.11 1.07 -21.20
C ALA A 148 0.89 -0.24 -21.06
N GLN A 149 0.44 -1.30 -21.72
CA GLN A 149 1.15 -2.58 -21.75
C GLN A 149 2.53 -2.47 -22.43
N GLU A 150 2.69 -1.59 -23.44
CA GLU A 150 4.00 -1.31 -24.02
C GLU A 150 5.01 -0.72 -23.04
N GLU A 151 4.58 0.02 -21.99
CA GLU A 151 5.48 0.59 -20.97
C GLU A 151 6.26 -0.48 -20.20
N TYR A 152 5.77 -1.71 -20.14
CA TYR A 152 6.42 -2.81 -19.41
C TYR A 152 7.68 -3.32 -20.12
N GLY A 153 7.62 -3.53 -21.44
CA GLY A 153 8.68 -4.13 -22.24
C GLY A 153 9.41 -3.18 -23.19
N LYS A 154 9.25 -1.89 -23.06
CA LYS A 154 9.83 -0.88 -23.98
C LYS A 154 11.35 -1.04 -24.12
N ILE A 155 11.83 -1.08 -25.37
CA ILE A 155 13.25 -1.27 -25.68
C ILE A 155 14.00 0.06 -25.67
N ARG A 156 13.37 1.15 -26.11
CA ARG A 156 13.99 2.48 -26.26
C ARG A 156 13.18 3.56 -25.55
N GLY A 157 13.86 4.62 -25.12
CA GLY A 157 13.27 5.74 -24.42
C GLY A 157 13.12 5.46 -22.92
N TYR A 158 12.32 6.26 -22.26
CA TYR A 158 12.03 6.23 -20.83
C TYR A 158 10.52 6.11 -20.60
N SER A 159 10.10 5.76 -19.38
CA SER A 159 8.68 5.67 -19.01
C SER A 159 7.97 7.02 -19.26
N ARG A 160 6.76 6.96 -19.85
CA ARG A 160 5.94 8.16 -20.11
C ARG A 160 5.52 8.86 -18.81
N TRP A 161 5.34 8.12 -17.73
CA TRP A 161 4.90 8.64 -16.43
C TRP A 161 5.89 9.60 -15.78
N LEU A 162 7.19 9.53 -16.11
CA LEU A 162 8.23 10.40 -15.53
C LEU A 162 7.96 11.88 -15.79
N LYS A 163 7.25 12.23 -16.87
CA LYS A 163 6.91 13.61 -17.23
C LYS A 163 6.01 14.30 -16.21
N ARG A 164 5.34 13.55 -15.32
CA ARG A 164 4.52 14.11 -14.25
C ARG A 164 5.36 14.68 -13.11
N ALA A 165 6.59 14.22 -12.93
CA ALA A 165 7.51 14.78 -11.95
C ALA A 165 7.96 16.20 -12.33
N PRO A 166 8.30 17.08 -11.36
CA PRO A 166 8.90 18.37 -11.62
C PRO A 166 10.21 18.24 -12.42
N GLN A 167 10.50 19.23 -13.26
CA GLN A 167 11.70 19.19 -14.13
C GLN A 167 12.99 19.01 -13.34
N HIS A 168 13.14 19.70 -12.21
CA HIS A 168 14.32 19.53 -11.34
C HIS A 168 14.52 18.07 -10.90
N THR A 169 13.44 17.39 -10.52
CA THR A 169 13.48 15.97 -10.12
C THR A 169 13.91 15.08 -11.30
N GLN A 170 13.38 15.34 -12.52
CA GLN A 170 13.80 14.64 -13.72
C GLN A 170 15.29 14.88 -14.04
N ASP A 171 15.78 16.11 -13.89
CA ASP A 171 17.19 16.46 -14.11
C ASP A 171 18.11 15.73 -13.12
N LEU A 172 17.72 15.60 -11.85
CA LEU A 172 18.43 14.80 -10.86
C LEU A 172 18.50 13.32 -11.26
N TRP A 173 17.37 12.73 -11.70
CA TRP A 173 17.36 11.34 -12.17
C TRP A 173 18.26 11.12 -13.37
N HIS A 174 18.26 12.07 -14.30
CA HIS A 174 19.13 12.04 -15.48
C HIS A 174 20.61 12.12 -15.06
N ALA A 175 20.98 13.09 -14.24
CA ALA A 175 22.34 13.27 -13.75
C ALA A 175 22.86 12.06 -12.96
N ALA A 176 21.98 11.47 -12.12
CA ALA A 176 22.29 10.26 -11.37
C ALA A 176 22.30 8.98 -12.25
N GLY A 177 21.75 9.05 -13.46
CA GLY A 177 21.62 7.91 -14.36
C GLY A 177 20.63 6.85 -13.87
N ILE A 178 19.56 7.27 -13.18
CA ILE A 178 18.55 6.37 -12.58
C ILE A 178 17.16 6.44 -13.24
N GLU A 179 17.00 7.15 -14.34
CA GLU A 179 15.76 7.17 -15.10
C GLU A 179 15.37 5.77 -15.58
N PRO A 180 14.16 5.26 -15.25
CA PRO A 180 13.71 3.95 -15.70
C PRO A 180 13.31 3.98 -17.20
N ARG A 181 13.77 2.98 -17.93
CA ARG A 181 13.51 2.82 -19.36
C ARG A 181 12.16 2.17 -19.64
N ALA A 182 11.86 1.13 -18.86
CA ALA A 182 10.60 0.40 -18.91
C ALA A 182 10.41 -0.34 -17.60
N ILE A 183 9.19 -0.73 -17.28
CA ILE A 183 8.83 -1.28 -15.96
C ILE A 183 9.58 -2.61 -15.74
N ASP A 184 9.26 -3.65 -16.50
CA ASP A 184 9.86 -4.99 -16.35
C ASP A 184 11.35 -5.03 -16.69
N ARG A 185 11.78 -4.17 -17.59
CA ARG A 185 13.19 -4.12 -17.99
C ARG A 185 14.12 -3.78 -16.83
N GLU A 186 13.69 -2.92 -15.91
CA GLU A 186 14.53 -2.58 -14.76
C GLU A 186 14.58 -3.71 -13.74
N VAL A 187 13.50 -4.48 -13.57
CA VAL A 187 13.46 -5.72 -12.79
C VAL A 187 14.44 -6.75 -13.38
N SER A 188 14.36 -6.99 -14.69
CA SER A 188 15.26 -7.91 -15.38
C SER A 188 16.73 -7.47 -15.28
N CYS A 189 17.01 -6.17 -15.42
CA CYS A 189 18.36 -5.61 -15.28
C CYS A 189 18.87 -5.79 -13.84
N ALA A 190 18.06 -5.52 -12.83
CA ALA A 190 18.40 -5.69 -11.42
C ALA A 190 18.80 -7.14 -11.11
N LEU A 191 17.98 -8.11 -11.54
CA LEU A 191 18.27 -9.54 -11.36
C LEU A 191 19.54 -9.97 -12.12
N HIS A 192 19.78 -9.43 -13.32
CA HIS A 192 21.04 -9.69 -14.04
C HIS A 192 22.25 -9.12 -13.28
N MET A 193 22.16 -7.91 -12.72
CA MET A 193 23.25 -7.32 -11.95
C MET A 193 23.57 -8.12 -10.67
N THR A 194 22.60 -8.83 -10.09
CA THR A 194 22.84 -9.67 -8.90
C THR A 194 23.43 -11.04 -9.23
N HIS A 195 23.47 -11.44 -10.51
CA HIS A 195 24.05 -12.71 -10.93
C HIS A 195 25.53 -12.83 -10.49
N MET A 196 25.97 -14.07 -10.16
CA MET A 196 27.36 -14.34 -9.79
C MET A 196 28.31 -13.92 -10.94
N GLY A 197 29.35 -13.16 -10.56
CA GLY A 197 30.32 -12.68 -11.52
C GLY A 197 29.96 -11.36 -12.24
N ASN A 198 28.82 -10.77 -11.90
CA ASN A 198 28.43 -9.45 -12.40
C ASN A 198 28.79 -8.35 -11.38
N THR A 199 27.85 -7.49 -11.01
CA THR A 199 28.12 -6.32 -10.19
C THR A 199 28.35 -6.69 -8.72
N SER A 200 29.41 -6.18 -8.15
CA SER A 200 29.69 -6.22 -6.70
C SER A 200 30.05 -4.84 -6.12
N LYS A 201 29.99 -3.78 -6.94
CA LYS A 201 30.24 -2.40 -6.52
C LYS A 201 28.96 -1.85 -5.88
N PRO A 202 28.95 -1.52 -4.57
CA PRO A 202 27.75 -1.09 -3.84
C PRO A 202 27.04 0.08 -4.50
N GLU A 203 27.77 1.13 -4.88
CA GLU A 203 27.20 2.31 -5.52
C GLU A 203 26.38 1.97 -6.78
N ALA A 204 26.90 1.10 -7.65
CA ALA A 204 26.21 0.68 -8.87
C ALA A 204 24.95 -0.13 -8.56
N LEU A 205 24.97 -0.95 -7.50
CA LEU A 205 23.82 -1.72 -7.04
C LEU A 205 22.73 -0.82 -6.46
N ILE A 206 23.10 0.19 -5.64
CA ILE A 206 22.13 1.14 -5.07
C ILE A 206 21.55 2.05 -6.15
N ARG A 207 22.34 2.54 -7.13
CA ARG A 207 21.79 3.29 -8.29
C ARG A 207 20.75 2.48 -9.05
N GLN A 208 21.02 1.19 -9.29
CA GLN A 208 20.03 0.32 -9.93
C GLN A 208 18.81 0.06 -9.04
N ALA A 209 18.97 -0.01 -7.71
CA ALA A 209 17.86 -0.13 -6.78
C ALA A 209 16.94 1.11 -6.85
N LEU A 210 17.49 2.32 -6.87
CA LEU A 210 16.72 3.55 -7.06
C LEU A 210 16.02 3.57 -8.42
N ARG A 211 16.71 3.21 -9.51
CA ARG A 211 16.12 3.11 -10.86
C ARG A 211 14.97 2.11 -10.90
N ASN A 212 15.15 0.95 -10.26
CA ASN A 212 14.12 -0.08 -10.20
C ASN A 212 12.93 0.37 -9.33
N GLY A 213 13.18 1.07 -8.21
CA GLY A 213 12.13 1.71 -7.44
C GLY A 213 11.35 2.73 -8.29
N LEU A 214 12.03 3.60 -9.05
CA LEU A 214 11.36 4.54 -9.94
C LEU A 214 10.52 3.84 -11.02
N SER A 215 10.93 2.67 -11.53
CA SER A 215 10.12 1.88 -12.47
C SER A 215 8.84 1.32 -11.82
N ASP A 216 8.85 1.14 -10.50
CA ASP A 216 7.68 0.81 -9.71
C ASP A 216 6.79 2.04 -9.51
N GLY A 217 7.23 3.05 -8.72
CA GLY A 217 6.41 4.18 -8.32
C GLY A 217 5.92 5.04 -9.50
N TRP A 218 6.80 5.33 -10.46
CA TRP A 218 6.52 6.07 -11.69
C TRP A 218 6.31 5.15 -12.91
N GLY A 219 5.78 3.97 -12.66
CA GLY A 219 5.53 2.96 -13.69
C GLY A 219 4.40 2.02 -13.29
N GLY A 220 4.71 0.86 -12.71
CA GLY A 220 3.72 -0.17 -12.37
C GLY A 220 2.66 0.31 -11.40
N SER A 221 3.06 0.95 -10.29
CA SER A 221 2.13 1.55 -9.33
C SER A 221 1.28 2.65 -9.95
N MET A 222 1.87 3.51 -10.80
CA MET A 222 1.13 4.57 -11.49
C MET A 222 0.07 4.00 -12.44
N CYS A 223 0.41 2.95 -13.20
CA CYS A 223 -0.56 2.23 -14.04
C CYS A 223 -1.70 1.65 -13.19
N GLY A 224 -1.37 0.96 -12.10
CA GLY A 224 -2.36 0.39 -11.18
C GLY A 224 -3.33 1.44 -10.65
N THR A 225 -2.83 2.55 -10.14
CA THR A 225 -3.64 3.63 -9.56
C THR A 225 -4.49 4.36 -10.60
N GLU A 226 -3.86 4.85 -11.67
CA GLU A 226 -4.54 5.73 -12.63
C GLU A 226 -5.60 4.99 -13.44
N PHE A 227 -5.33 3.77 -13.87
CA PHE A 227 -6.30 2.99 -14.63
C PHE A 227 -7.34 2.29 -13.76
N SER A 228 -7.06 2.01 -12.48
CA SER A 228 -8.10 1.65 -11.50
C SER A 228 -9.11 2.78 -11.31
N ASP A 229 -8.65 4.04 -11.28
CA ASP A 229 -9.56 5.19 -11.21
C ASP A 229 -10.42 5.32 -12.47
N VAL A 230 -9.85 5.06 -13.63
CA VAL A 230 -10.62 5.06 -14.90
C VAL A 230 -11.72 3.98 -14.87
N LEU A 231 -11.38 2.77 -14.41
CA LEU A 231 -12.28 1.61 -14.39
C LEU A 231 -13.33 1.67 -13.28
N PHE A 232 -12.92 2.02 -12.06
CA PHE A 232 -13.77 1.89 -10.86
C PHE A 232 -14.20 3.24 -10.29
N GLY A 233 -13.71 4.34 -10.85
CA GLY A 233 -13.95 5.72 -10.45
C GLY A 233 -12.88 6.28 -9.53
N THR A 234 -12.51 7.54 -9.76
CA THR A 234 -11.60 8.28 -8.88
C THR A 234 -12.22 8.41 -7.48
N PRO A 235 -11.51 7.96 -6.41
CA PRO A 235 -12.03 7.97 -5.06
C PRO A 235 -12.43 9.36 -4.57
N LYS A 236 -13.51 9.39 -3.79
CA LYS A 236 -14.01 10.57 -3.09
C LYS A 236 -14.26 10.17 -1.63
N PRO A 237 -14.17 11.12 -0.67
CA PRO A 237 -14.41 10.81 0.73
C PRO A 237 -15.73 10.07 0.94
N ILE A 238 -15.66 8.88 1.51
CA ILE A 238 -16.79 8.01 1.83
C ILE A 238 -16.61 7.44 3.23
N ASP A 239 -17.71 7.33 3.96
CA ASP A 239 -17.70 6.77 5.31
C ASP A 239 -17.77 5.23 5.25
N THR A 240 -17.01 4.60 6.13
CA THR A 240 -16.97 3.15 6.32
C THR A 240 -16.72 2.82 7.79
N GLU A 241 -16.57 1.53 8.09
CA GLU A 241 -16.21 1.02 9.41
C GLU A 241 -14.96 0.13 9.32
N ALA A 242 -14.19 0.10 10.39
CA ALA A 242 -12.96 -0.68 10.44
C ALA A 242 -12.86 -1.54 11.69
N ASN A 243 -12.11 -2.64 11.60
CA ASN A 243 -11.82 -3.67 12.58
C ASN A 243 -12.71 -4.93 12.47
N LEU A 244 -12.37 -6.00 13.20
CA LEU A 244 -13.03 -7.31 13.09
C LEU A 244 -14.52 -7.29 13.43
N GLY A 245 -14.99 -6.34 14.24
CA GLY A 245 -16.38 -6.15 14.58
C GLY A 245 -17.30 -5.76 13.40
N VAL A 246 -16.73 -5.55 12.21
CA VAL A 246 -17.52 -5.29 10.99
C VAL A 246 -18.16 -6.57 10.42
N MET A 247 -17.68 -7.75 10.80
CA MET A 247 -18.29 -9.02 10.41
C MET A 247 -19.65 -9.18 11.07
N ASN A 248 -20.59 -9.82 10.39
CA ASN A 248 -21.96 -9.97 10.85
C ASN A 248 -22.31 -11.44 11.07
N ALA A 249 -22.68 -11.80 12.30
CA ALA A 249 -23.03 -13.17 12.66
C ALA A 249 -24.28 -13.71 11.93
N GLU A 250 -25.17 -12.84 11.45
CA GLU A 250 -26.42 -13.24 10.78
C GLU A 250 -26.31 -13.24 9.25
N ASN A 251 -25.21 -12.71 8.70
CA ASN A 251 -24.97 -12.63 7.25
C ASN A 251 -23.93 -13.68 6.80
N VAL A 252 -23.96 -13.96 5.51
CA VAL A 252 -22.81 -14.57 4.83
C VAL A 252 -21.68 -13.55 4.81
N ASN A 253 -20.52 -13.88 5.38
CA ASN A 253 -19.35 -13.00 5.35
C ASN A 253 -18.38 -13.46 4.28
N ILE A 254 -18.10 -12.60 3.31
CA ILE A 254 -17.08 -12.78 2.29
C ILE A 254 -15.96 -11.80 2.58
N VAL A 255 -14.75 -12.31 2.72
CA VAL A 255 -13.56 -11.47 2.95
C VAL A 255 -12.71 -11.46 1.70
N VAL A 256 -12.51 -10.28 1.11
CA VAL A 256 -11.58 -10.07 -0.01
C VAL A 256 -10.21 -9.67 0.52
N HIS A 257 -9.15 -10.25 -0.02
CA HIS A 257 -7.79 -10.06 0.47
C HIS A 257 -6.76 -10.16 -0.66
N GLY A 258 -5.77 -9.31 -0.61
CA GLY A 258 -4.71 -9.20 -1.58
C GLY A 258 -4.51 -7.76 -2.04
N HIS A 259 -4.43 -7.53 -3.37
CA HIS A 259 -4.04 -6.23 -3.90
C HIS A 259 -4.84 -5.75 -5.11
N ASP A 260 -5.21 -6.64 -6.04
CA ASP A 260 -5.91 -6.30 -7.28
C ASP A 260 -7.42 -6.15 -7.02
N PRO A 261 -8.03 -4.97 -7.27
CA PRO A 261 -9.44 -4.76 -7.05
C PRO A 261 -10.36 -5.37 -8.12
N SER A 262 -9.84 -5.79 -9.27
CA SER A 262 -10.65 -6.14 -10.45
C SER A 262 -11.75 -7.14 -10.15
N LEU A 263 -11.43 -8.30 -9.56
CA LEU A 263 -12.43 -9.30 -9.18
C LEU A 263 -13.22 -8.88 -7.93
N SER A 264 -12.56 -8.22 -6.97
CA SER A 264 -13.19 -7.82 -5.71
C SER A 264 -14.29 -6.78 -5.91
N GLU A 265 -14.13 -5.87 -6.87
CA GLU A 265 -15.17 -4.93 -7.31
C GLU A 265 -16.40 -5.68 -7.84
N MET A 266 -16.19 -6.71 -8.66
CA MET A 266 -17.28 -7.56 -9.16
C MET A 266 -17.94 -8.39 -8.06
N ILE A 267 -17.16 -8.92 -7.10
CA ILE A 267 -17.71 -9.64 -5.94
C ILE A 267 -18.65 -8.72 -5.14
N CYS A 268 -18.27 -7.47 -4.91
CA CYS A 268 -19.13 -6.51 -4.21
C CYS A 268 -20.42 -6.24 -5.00
N GLU A 269 -20.32 -6.05 -6.31
CA GLU A 269 -21.48 -5.78 -7.17
C GLU A 269 -22.48 -6.93 -7.14
N TYR A 270 -22.00 -8.17 -7.27
CA TYR A 270 -22.90 -9.34 -7.20
C TYR A 270 -23.42 -9.60 -5.79
N ALA A 271 -22.61 -9.38 -4.75
CA ALA A 271 -23.05 -9.53 -3.36
C ALA A 271 -24.20 -8.57 -3.00
N ASP A 272 -24.21 -7.36 -3.56
CA ASP A 272 -25.26 -6.35 -3.40
C ASP A 272 -26.48 -6.62 -4.28
N SER A 273 -26.41 -7.56 -5.23
CA SER A 273 -27.50 -7.86 -6.13
C SER A 273 -28.67 -8.51 -5.39
N LYS A 274 -29.90 -8.13 -5.80
CA LYS A 274 -31.12 -8.74 -5.24
C LYS A 274 -31.12 -10.27 -5.36
N GLU A 275 -30.61 -10.80 -6.48
CA GLU A 275 -30.52 -12.24 -6.73
C GLU A 275 -29.71 -12.96 -5.65
N MET A 276 -28.51 -12.45 -5.36
CA MET A 276 -27.60 -13.08 -4.39
C MET A 276 -28.06 -12.88 -2.95
N ILE A 277 -28.64 -11.72 -2.62
CA ILE A 277 -29.24 -11.48 -1.31
C ILE A 277 -30.40 -12.45 -1.06
N ASP A 278 -31.29 -12.63 -2.03
CA ASP A 278 -32.40 -13.57 -1.90
C ASP A 278 -31.88 -15.03 -1.83
N TYR A 279 -30.79 -15.34 -2.55
CA TYR A 279 -30.13 -16.63 -2.46
C TYR A 279 -29.52 -16.87 -1.07
N ALA A 280 -28.81 -15.90 -0.50
CA ALA A 280 -28.29 -15.98 0.86
C ALA A 280 -29.41 -16.22 1.91
N LYS A 281 -30.53 -15.53 1.76
CA LYS A 281 -31.73 -15.76 2.61
C LYS A 281 -32.28 -17.18 2.49
N SER A 282 -32.29 -17.75 1.29
CA SER A 282 -32.71 -19.14 1.09
C SER A 282 -31.79 -20.16 1.75
N MET A 283 -30.49 -19.77 2.01
CA MET A 283 -29.54 -20.57 2.75
C MET A 283 -29.61 -20.37 4.27
N GLY A 284 -30.45 -19.45 4.76
CA GLY A 284 -30.70 -19.19 6.19
C GLY A 284 -29.98 -17.94 6.73
N ALA A 285 -29.25 -17.20 5.92
CA ALA A 285 -28.65 -15.92 6.31
C ALA A 285 -29.66 -14.77 6.19
N LYS A 286 -29.36 -13.60 6.81
CA LYS A 286 -30.17 -12.38 6.62
C LYS A 286 -29.74 -11.54 5.41
N GLY A 287 -28.52 -11.71 4.95
CA GLY A 287 -27.92 -10.99 3.83
C GLY A 287 -26.49 -11.42 3.59
N ILE A 288 -25.73 -10.58 2.88
CA ILE A 288 -24.31 -10.78 2.59
C ILE A 288 -23.56 -9.58 3.14
N THR A 289 -22.41 -9.80 3.74
CA THR A 289 -21.44 -8.77 4.15
C THR A 289 -20.15 -9.05 3.42
N VAL A 290 -19.71 -8.13 2.56
CA VAL A 290 -18.35 -8.14 2.01
C VAL A 290 -17.51 -7.22 2.88
N SER A 291 -16.39 -7.71 3.36
CA SER A 291 -15.38 -6.91 4.06
C SER A 291 -14.00 -7.22 3.50
N GLY A 292 -13.03 -6.36 3.77
CA GLY A 292 -11.71 -6.52 3.17
C GLY A 292 -10.58 -6.60 4.19
N VAL A 293 -9.47 -7.18 3.74
CA VAL A 293 -8.19 -7.23 4.44
C VAL A 293 -7.10 -6.76 3.49
N CYS A 294 -6.08 -6.06 4.02
CA CYS A 294 -4.91 -5.61 3.27
C CYS A 294 -5.24 -4.57 2.15
N CYS A 295 -4.50 -4.57 1.04
CA CYS A 295 -4.62 -3.55 0.00
C CYS A 295 -5.92 -3.63 -0.81
N THR A 296 -6.40 -4.81 -1.16
CA THR A 296 -7.71 -4.98 -1.80
C THR A 296 -8.83 -4.34 -0.97
N SER A 297 -8.73 -4.44 0.37
CA SER A 297 -9.67 -3.74 1.28
C SER A 297 -9.64 -2.23 1.08
N ASN A 298 -8.44 -1.63 0.99
CA ASN A 298 -8.29 -0.19 0.78
C ASN A 298 -8.87 0.24 -0.57
N GLU A 299 -8.58 -0.53 -1.64
CA GLU A 299 -9.04 -0.25 -2.99
C GLU A 299 -10.57 -0.22 -3.10
N VAL A 300 -11.23 -1.24 -2.56
CA VAL A 300 -12.69 -1.34 -2.66
C VAL A 300 -13.39 -0.44 -1.63
N ALA A 301 -12.83 -0.29 -0.41
CA ALA A 301 -13.40 0.60 0.60
C ALA A 301 -13.41 2.07 0.15
N MET A 302 -12.34 2.56 -0.50
CA MET A 302 -12.27 3.95 -0.92
C MET A 302 -13.24 4.32 -2.06
N ARG A 303 -13.81 3.32 -2.75
CA ARG A 303 -14.77 3.51 -3.84
C ARG A 303 -16.20 3.12 -3.47
N ARG A 304 -16.37 2.03 -2.71
CA ARG A 304 -17.69 1.46 -2.35
C ARG A 304 -18.05 1.61 -0.88
N GLY A 305 -17.13 2.02 0.00
CA GLY A 305 -17.39 2.12 1.44
C GLY A 305 -17.56 0.77 2.13
N ILE A 306 -17.07 -0.35 1.55
CA ILE A 306 -17.12 -1.63 2.24
C ILE A 306 -16.31 -1.59 3.55
N PRO A 307 -16.73 -2.34 4.58
CA PRO A 307 -16.00 -2.39 5.83
C PRO A 307 -14.59 -2.98 5.69
N MET A 308 -13.64 -2.43 6.44
CA MET A 308 -12.24 -2.88 6.50
C MET A 308 -12.02 -3.77 7.73
N ALA A 309 -11.91 -5.10 7.54
CA ALA A 309 -11.69 -6.02 8.67
C ALA A 309 -10.29 -5.88 9.28
N GLY A 310 -9.30 -5.42 8.53
CA GLY A 310 -7.99 -5.08 9.05
C GLY A 310 -6.84 -5.20 8.05
N ASN A 311 -5.61 -5.01 8.57
CA ASN A 311 -4.39 -5.17 7.80
C ASN A 311 -4.09 -6.66 7.51
N PHE A 312 -3.00 -6.94 6.78
CA PHE A 312 -2.67 -8.31 6.36
C PHE A 312 -2.47 -9.29 7.55
N LEU A 313 -2.07 -8.84 8.74
CA LEU A 313 -1.96 -9.72 9.92
C LEU A 313 -3.33 -10.18 10.44
N GLN A 314 -4.41 -9.53 10.02
CA GLN A 314 -5.78 -9.92 10.40
C GLN A 314 -6.35 -11.04 9.51
N GLN A 315 -5.66 -11.44 8.43
CA GLN A 315 -6.14 -12.47 7.51
C GLN A 315 -6.45 -13.81 8.19
N GLU A 316 -5.66 -14.18 9.21
CA GLU A 316 -5.97 -15.38 10.01
C GLU A 316 -7.08 -15.10 11.04
N ASN A 317 -7.11 -13.90 11.60
CA ASN A 317 -8.10 -13.53 12.60
C ASN A 317 -9.52 -13.52 12.04
N VAL A 318 -9.74 -13.13 10.78
CA VAL A 318 -11.08 -13.20 10.16
C VAL A 318 -11.57 -14.65 10.06
N VAL A 319 -10.71 -15.61 9.79
CA VAL A 319 -11.03 -17.05 9.80
C VAL A 319 -11.28 -17.53 11.23
N LEU A 320 -10.44 -17.11 12.18
CA LEU A 320 -10.56 -17.45 13.60
C LEU A 320 -11.85 -16.93 14.26
N THR A 321 -12.54 -15.94 13.66
CA THR A 321 -13.88 -15.52 14.12
C THR A 321 -14.92 -16.63 14.00
N GLY A 322 -14.66 -17.66 13.19
CA GLY A 322 -15.63 -18.71 12.89
C GLY A 322 -16.87 -18.25 12.11
N ALA A 323 -16.89 -17.00 11.65
CA ALA A 323 -18.00 -16.39 10.94
C ALA A 323 -17.71 -16.11 9.45
N CYS A 324 -16.54 -16.49 8.93
CA CYS A 324 -16.13 -16.26 7.55
C CYS A 324 -16.52 -17.45 6.66
N GLU A 325 -17.40 -17.24 5.69
CA GLU A 325 -17.82 -18.26 4.74
C GLU A 325 -16.82 -18.45 3.62
N ALA A 326 -16.24 -17.33 3.13
CA ALA A 326 -15.21 -17.37 2.11
C ALA A 326 -14.18 -16.28 2.36
N ILE A 327 -12.89 -16.64 2.26
CA ILE A 327 -11.81 -15.70 2.08
C ILE A 327 -11.29 -15.87 0.65
N VAL A 328 -11.41 -14.80 -0.13
CA VAL A 328 -11.08 -14.78 -1.56
C VAL A 328 -9.80 -13.97 -1.73
N VAL A 329 -8.79 -14.58 -2.30
CA VAL A 329 -7.48 -13.95 -2.42
C VAL A 329 -7.02 -13.85 -3.87
N ASP A 330 -6.47 -12.71 -4.20
CA ASP A 330 -5.86 -12.44 -5.51
C ASP A 330 -4.34 -12.69 -5.46
N VAL A 331 -3.52 -11.70 -5.13
CA VAL A 331 -2.06 -11.78 -5.09
C VAL A 331 -1.49 -11.05 -3.87
N GLN A 332 -0.30 -11.45 -3.42
CA GLN A 332 0.58 -10.74 -2.47
C GLN A 332 0.07 -10.71 -1.01
N CYS A 333 0.99 -10.77 -0.06
CA CYS A 333 0.76 -10.71 1.39
C CYS A 333 -0.16 -11.82 1.95
N ILE A 334 -0.41 -12.86 1.21
CA ILE A 334 -1.27 -13.98 1.58
C ILE A 334 -0.45 -15.04 2.30
N PHE A 335 -0.89 -15.42 3.50
CA PHE A 335 -0.22 -16.48 4.25
C PHE A 335 -0.63 -17.86 3.74
N PRO A 336 0.33 -18.73 3.35
CA PRO A 336 0.02 -20.12 3.00
C PRO A 336 -0.71 -20.89 4.12
N ALA A 337 -0.56 -20.44 5.36
CA ALA A 337 -1.23 -21.00 6.53
C ALA A 337 -2.76 -20.85 6.51
N LEU A 338 -3.32 -19.97 5.67
CA LEU A 338 -4.78 -19.86 5.51
C LEU A 338 -5.42 -21.17 5.05
N GLY A 339 -4.73 -21.98 4.22
CA GLY A 339 -5.25 -23.25 3.76
C GLY A 339 -5.55 -24.23 4.92
N PRO A 340 -4.53 -24.67 5.67
CA PRO A 340 -4.76 -25.56 6.82
C PRO A 340 -5.62 -24.90 7.91
N LEU A 341 -5.52 -23.59 8.13
CA LEU A 341 -6.37 -22.86 9.09
C LEU A 341 -7.86 -22.93 8.69
N SER A 342 -8.18 -22.71 7.43
CA SER A 342 -9.56 -22.74 6.91
C SER A 342 -10.22 -24.10 7.11
N LYS A 343 -9.44 -25.20 7.05
CA LYS A 343 -9.93 -26.56 7.32
C LYS A 343 -10.32 -26.81 8.79
N CYS A 344 -9.78 -26.03 9.73
CA CYS A 344 -10.17 -26.12 11.14
C CYS A 344 -11.59 -25.55 11.38
N PHE A 345 -12.04 -24.71 10.47
CA PHE A 345 -13.35 -24.06 10.48
C PHE A 345 -14.20 -24.57 9.28
N HIS A 346 -15.14 -23.74 8.82
CA HIS A 346 -15.93 -24.01 7.62
C HIS A 346 -15.50 -23.14 6.43
N THR A 347 -14.59 -22.20 6.62
CA THR A 347 -14.19 -21.19 5.64
C THR A 347 -13.74 -21.79 4.33
N LYS A 348 -14.27 -21.33 3.21
CA LYS A 348 -13.74 -21.58 1.88
C LYS A 348 -12.55 -20.66 1.63
N PHE A 349 -11.38 -21.22 1.39
CA PHE A 349 -10.19 -20.48 0.98
C PHE A 349 -10.05 -20.56 -0.53
N ILE A 350 -10.27 -19.43 -1.22
CA ILE A 350 -10.34 -19.35 -2.69
C ILE A 350 -9.19 -18.50 -3.20
N THR A 351 -8.33 -19.08 -4.03
CA THR A 351 -7.27 -18.38 -4.77
C THR A 351 -7.73 -18.12 -6.20
N THR A 352 -7.38 -16.96 -6.77
CA THR A 352 -7.93 -16.52 -8.06
C THR A 352 -6.89 -16.21 -9.11
N SER A 353 -5.62 -16.11 -8.74
CA SER A 353 -4.53 -15.84 -9.67
C SER A 353 -3.62 -17.06 -9.89
N PRO A 354 -3.21 -17.36 -11.13
CA PRO A 354 -2.29 -18.47 -11.43
C PRO A 354 -0.90 -18.28 -10.81
N ILE A 355 -0.52 -17.05 -10.47
CA ILE A 355 0.75 -16.75 -9.78
C ILE A 355 0.62 -16.74 -8.25
N CYS A 356 -0.57 -16.97 -7.71
CA CYS A 356 -0.83 -17.04 -6.27
C CYS A 356 -1.59 -18.34 -5.94
N GLN A 357 -0.90 -19.47 -6.05
CA GLN A 357 -1.46 -20.78 -5.69
C GLN A 357 -1.00 -21.18 -4.29
N MET A 358 -1.97 -21.50 -3.43
CA MET A 358 -1.74 -21.81 -2.02
C MET A 358 -2.15 -23.25 -1.71
N PRO A 359 -1.49 -23.92 -0.75
CA PRO A 359 -1.92 -25.24 -0.29
C PRO A 359 -3.36 -25.19 0.21
N ASP A 360 -4.12 -26.26 -0.05
CA ASP A 360 -5.48 -26.44 0.49
C ASP A 360 -6.49 -25.35 0.10
N SER A 361 -6.26 -24.62 -0.99
CA SER A 361 -7.20 -23.66 -1.57
C SER A 361 -8.05 -24.28 -2.68
N ASP A 362 -9.25 -23.76 -2.84
CA ASP A 362 -10.04 -23.94 -4.07
C ASP A 362 -9.52 -22.89 -5.10
N PHE A 363 -9.15 -23.32 -6.31
CA PHE A 363 -8.68 -22.41 -7.35
C PHE A 363 -9.81 -22.07 -8.32
N ILE A 364 -10.15 -20.79 -8.40
CA ILE A 364 -11.12 -20.22 -9.37
C ILE A 364 -10.40 -19.12 -10.12
N GLU A 365 -9.84 -19.46 -11.28
CA GLU A 365 -9.03 -18.53 -12.05
C GLU A 365 -9.83 -17.29 -12.47
N PHE A 366 -9.29 -16.13 -12.16
CA PHE A 366 -9.79 -14.85 -12.62
C PHE A 366 -9.33 -14.59 -14.07
N ASP A 367 -10.27 -14.12 -14.88
CA ASP A 367 -10.05 -13.59 -16.21
C ASP A 367 -11.00 -12.40 -16.41
N ALA A 368 -10.46 -11.27 -16.86
CA ALA A 368 -11.22 -10.03 -16.99
C ALA A 368 -12.43 -10.16 -17.95
N GLY A 369 -12.34 -11.04 -18.95
CA GLY A 369 -13.45 -11.31 -19.89
C GLY A 369 -14.62 -12.10 -19.29
N THR A 370 -14.42 -12.75 -18.11
CA THR A 370 -15.43 -13.59 -17.43
C THR A 370 -15.61 -13.19 -15.96
N ALA A 371 -15.20 -11.99 -15.59
CA ALA A 371 -15.14 -11.53 -14.20
C ALA A 371 -16.46 -11.62 -13.46
N GLY A 372 -17.55 -11.17 -14.07
CA GLY A 372 -18.90 -11.24 -13.48
C GLY A 372 -19.37 -12.67 -13.22
N GLU A 373 -19.09 -13.61 -14.15
CA GLU A 373 -19.41 -15.03 -13.97
C GLU A 373 -18.64 -15.61 -12.76
N LYS A 374 -17.33 -15.33 -12.65
CA LYS A 374 -16.50 -15.81 -11.56
C LYS A 374 -16.90 -15.20 -10.22
N ALA A 375 -17.18 -13.90 -10.18
CA ALA A 375 -17.68 -13.22 -8.99
C ALA A 375 -18.99 -13.83 -8.49
N LYS A 376 -19.96 -14.04 -9.40
CA LYS A 376 -21.24 -14.68 -9.08
C LYS A 376 -21.05 -16.10 -8.56
N GLN A 377 -20.16 -16.89 -9.17
CA GLN A 377 -19.80 -18.23 -8.70
C GLN A 377 -19.27 -18.21 -7.26
N ILE A 378 -18.34 -17.30 -6.97
CA ILE A 378 -17.73 -17.15 -5.64
C ILE A 378 -18.77 -16.75 -4.59
N VAL A 379 -19.60 -15.75 -4.87
CA VAL A 379 -20.66 -15.29 -3.96
C VAL A 379 -21.64 -16.45 -3.67
N LYS A 380 -22.02 -17.21 -4.70
CA LYS A 380 -22.90 -18.37 -4.54
C LYS A 380 -22.28 -19.45 -3.64
N LEU A 381 -20.99 -19.80 -3.87
CA LEU A 381 -20.25 -20.76 -3.03
C LEU A 381 -20.20 -20.31 -1.56
N ALA A 382 -19.99 -19.03 -1.30
CA ALA A 382 -20.01 -18.47 0.04
C ALA A 382 -21.40 -18.59 0.68
N CYS A 383 -22.47 -18.27 -0.05
CA CYS A 383 -23.86 -18.44 0.43
C CYS A 383 -24.18 -19.89 0.79
N GLU A 384 -23.79 -20.84 -0.06
CA GLU A 384 -23.99 -22.28 0.19
C GLU A 384 -23.20 -22.75 1.42
N ASN A 385 -22.04 -22.16 1.69
CA ASN A 385 -21.18 -22.50 2.81
C ASN A 385 -21.71 -22.01 4.17
N PHE A 386 -22.65 -21.08 4.20
CA PHE A 386 -23.28 -20.58 5.43
C PHE A 386 -23.90 -21.71 6.27
N LYS A 387 -24.42 -22.76 5.64
CA LYS A 387 -25.00 -23.94 6.30
C LYS A 387 -23.97 -24.77 7.08
N ASN A 388 -22.69 -24.63 6.74
CA ASN A 388 -21.59 -25.36 7.36
C ASN A 388 -20.99 -24.62 8.56
N ARG A 389 -21.47 -23.40 8.85
CA ARG A 389 -21.04 -22.61 9.99
C ARG A 389 -21.33 -23.36 11.29
N LYS A 390 -20.33 -23.35 12.18
CA LYS A 390 -20.42 -23.96 13.52
C LYS A 390 -20.67 -22.84 14.55
N PRO A 391 -21.92 -22.66 14.99
CA PRO A 391 -22.28 -21.53 15.86
C PRO A 391 -21.44 -21.45 17.15
N GLU A 392 -21.03 -22.60 17.69
CA GLU A 392 -20.20 -22.71 18.89
C GLU A 392 -18.77 -22.20 18.72
N LEU A 393 -18.30 -22.03 17.47
CA LEU A 393 -16.98 -21.47 17.16
C LEU A 393 -17.07 -19.98 16.76
N VAL A 394 -18.27 -19.41 16.62
CA VAL A 394 -18.43 -18.02 16.23
C VAL A 394 -18.09 -17.11 17.40
N HIS A 395 -17.07 -16.26 17.18
CA HIS A 395 -16.70 -15.20 18.10
C HIS A 395 -16.22 -13.98 17.31
N ILE A 396 -17.08 -12.99 17.16
CA ILE A 396 -16.74 -11.71 16.52
C ILE A 396 -16.41 -10.71 17.63
N PRO A 397 -15.18 -10.14 17.65
CA PRO A 397 -14.84 -9.13 18.64
C PRO A 397 -15.72 -7.89 18.52
N ASP A 398 -16.15 -7.33 19.64
CA ASP A 398 -16.91 -6.06 19.67
C ASP A 398 -15.92 -4.87 19.60
N LEU A 399 -15.17 -4.80 18.51
CA LEU A 399 -14.23 -3.72 18.20
C LEU A 399 -14.53 -3.19 16.81
N LYS A 400 -14.98 -1.93 16.75
CA LYS A 400 -15.37 -1.28 15.50
C LYS A 400 -15.24 0.23 15.62
N HIS A 401 -14.66 0.87 14.60
CA HIS A 401 -14.57 2.32 14.47
C HIS A 401 -15.15 2.79 13.15
N LYS A 402 -15.67 4.00 13.15
CA LYS A 402 -15.96 4.73 11.91
C LYS A 402 -14.66 5.20 11.30
N ALA A 403 -14.62 5.29 9.97
CA ALA A 403 -13.52 5.84 9.22
C ALA A 403 -14.06 6.57 7.97
N THR A 404 -13.46 7.68 7.61
CA THR A 404 -13.69 8.34 6.33
C THR A 404 -12.47 8.05 5.45
N VAL A 405 -12.69 7.42 4.28
CA VAL A 405 -11.67 6.92 3.36
C VAL A 405 -11.84 7.52 1.97
N GLY A 406 -10.86 7.36 1.06
CA GLY A 406 -11.00 7.75 -0.34
C GLY A 406 -10.54 9.17 -0.67
N TYR A 407 -9.49 9.64 -0.04
CA TYR A 407 -8.87 10.94 -0.35
C TYR A 407 -7.88 10.79 -1.52
N SER A 408 -8.38 10.81 -2.76
CA SER A 408 -7.55 10.99 -3.96
C SER A 408 -6.87 12.36 -3.98
N VAL A 409 -5.95 12.61 -4.91
CA VAL A 409 -5.34 13.96 -5.08
C VAL A 409 -6.43 14.98 -5.36
N GLU A 410 -7.33 14.66 -6.29
CA GLU A 410 -8.48 15.49 -6.66
C GLU A 410 -9.41 15.76 -5.47
N ALA A 411 -9.63 14.76 -4.63
CA ALA A 411 -10.45 14.89 -3.42
C ALA A 411 -9.80 15.78 -2.36
N ILE A 412 -8.48 15.64 -2.13
CA ILE A 412 -7.74 16.51 -1.18
C ILE A 412 -7.81 17.96 -1.64
N VAL A 413 -7.49 18.23 -2.91
CA VAL A 413 -7.53 19.56 -3.51
C VAL A 413 -8.92 20.18 -3.32
N LYS A 414 -9.98 19.46 -3.74
CA LYS A 414 -11.35 19.93 -3.63
C LYS A 414 -11.80 20.17 -2.18
N THR A 415 -11.39 19.31 -1.26
CA THR A 415 -11.79 19.39 0.16
C THR A 415 -11.18 20.63 0.82
N LEU A 416 -9.96 20.99 0.44
CA LEU A 416 -9.23 22.13 1.01
C LEU A 416 -9.59 23.47 0.34
N ASP A 417 -10.21 23.49 -0.84
CA ASP A 417 -10.69 24.70 -1.51
C ASP A 417 -11.60 25.56 -0.60
N GLY A 418 -12.33 24.92 0.32
CA GLY A 418 -13.23 25.61 1.27
C GLY A 418 -12.58 26.09 2.57
N VAL A 419 -11.31 25.74 2.83
CA VAL A 419 -10.65 26.00 4.14
C VAL A 419 -9.96 27.36 4.16
N THR A 420 -9.54 27.86 3.03
CA THR A 420 -8.87 29.14 2.91
C THR A 420 -9.87 30.25 2.63
N ASN A 421 -9.72 31.39 3.33
CA ASN A 421 -10.44 32.63 3.00
C ASN A 421 -9.88 33.32 1.74
N SER A 422 -8.99 32.64 1.02
CA SER A 422 -8.40 33.18 -0.18
C SER A 422 -9.47 33.27 -1.26
N GLN A 423 -9.73 34.50 -1.72
CA GLN A 423 -10.45 34.77 -2.94
C GLN A 423 -9.62 34.36 -4.18
N VAL A 424 -8.92 33.20 -4.06
CA VAL A 424 -8.15 32.65 -5.16
C VAL A 424 -9.13 31.91 -6.03
N ASP A 425 -9.41 32.46 -7.19
CA ASP A 425 -10.26 31.90 -8.27
C ASP A 425 -9.71 30.63 -8.90
N GLU A 426 -8.76 29.93 -8.22
CA GLU A 426 -8.06 28.76 -8.69
C GLU A 426 -8.52 27.50 -7.94
N THR A 427 -9.77 27.12 -8.17
CA THR A 427 -10.28 25.81 -7.76
C THR A 427 -9.52 24.71 -8.52
N GLY A 428 -9.21 23.61 -7.82
CA GLY A 428 -8.53 22.47 -8.42
C GLY A 428 -6.99 22.53 -8.41
N THR A 429 -6.40 23.35 -7.54
CA THR A 429 -4.94 23.44 -7.33
C THR A 429 -4.54 23.08 -5.90
N THR A 430 -3.24 22.86 -5.65
CA THR A 430 -2.74 22.62 -4.29
C THR A 430 -2.52 23.88 -3.47
N LYS A 431 -2.81 25.08 -4.01
CA LYS A 431 -2.60 26.37 -3.35
C LYS A 431 -3.29 26.50 -1.98
N PRO A 432 -4.52 26.01 -1.76
CA PRO A 432 -5.12 26.02 -0.43
C PRO A 432 -4.31 25.23 0.61
N LEU A 433 -3.78 24.09 0.25
CA LEU A 433 -2.89 23.31 1.11
C LEU A 433 -1.57 24.04 1.38
N LEU A 434 -0.99 24.66 0.34
CA LEU A 434 0.22 25.50 0.47
C LEU A 434 -0.02 26.67 1.42
N GLU A 435 -1.17 27.34 1.35
CA GLU A 435 -1.52 28.43 2.27
C GLU A 435 -1.62 27.94 3.71
N CYS A 436 -2.25 26.78 3.95
CA CYS A 436 -2.29 26.17 5.29
C CYS A 436 -0.88 25.87 5.81
N ILE A 437 0.04 25.41 4.94
CA ILE A 437 1.42 25.11 5.30
C ILE A 437 2.23 26.39 5.54
N THR A 438 2.16 27.37 4.66
CA THR A 438 2.93 28.63 4.75
C THR A 438 2.48 29.49 5.92
N SER A 439 1.18 29.52 6.22
CA SER A 439 0.64 30.21 7.40
C SER A 439 0.97 29.51 8.72
N GLY A 440 1.51 28.28 8.70
CA GLY A 440 1.83 27.50 9.89
C GLY A 440 0.62 26.86 10.57
N VAL A 441 -0.57 26.93 10.01
CA VAL A 441 -1.77 26.24 10.51
C VAL A 441 -1.58 24.72 10.41
N ILE A 442 -0.98 24.25 9.29
CA ILE A 442 -0.41 22.91 9.16
C ILE A 442 1.11 23.08 9.12
N ARG A 443 1.83 22.38 10.00
CA ARG A 443 3.30 22.45 10.04
C ARG A 443 3.96 21.73 8.87
N GLY A 444 3.32 20.70 8.34
CA GLY A 444 3.79 19.89 7.23
C GLY A 444 2.95 18.64 7.05
N ALA A 445 3.46 17.70 6.27
CA ALA A 445 2.79 16.43 6.03
C ALA A 445 3.73 15.23 6.19
N VAL A 446 3.18 14.09 6.62
CA VAL A 446 3.87 12.81 6.62
C VAL A 446 3.09 11.81 5.77
N ALA A 447 3.76 11.26 4.75
CA ALA A 447 3.30 10.08 4.05
C ALA A 447 3.57 8.84 4.92
N MET A 448 2.56 8.40 5.68
CA MET A 448 2.67 7.24 6.57
C MET A 448 2.21 5.99 5.83
N VAL A 449 3.15 5.12 5.48
CA VAL A 449 2.92 3.99 4.56
C VAL A 449 3.50 2.68 5.10
N GLY A 450 3.34 1.61 4.34
CA GLY A 450 3.99 0.32 4.59
C GLY A 450 3.09 -0.69 5.30
N CYS A 451 3.75 -1.72 5.82
CA CYS A 451 3.15 -2.93 6.36
C CYS A 451 3.04 -2.87 7.90
N ASN A 452 2.58 -3.97 8.49
CA ASN A 452 2.76 -4.29 9.90
C ASN A 452 3.77 -5.43 10.01
N ASN A 453 4.69 -5.38 10.97
CA ASN A 453 5.76 -6.35 11.09
C ASN A 453 5.64 -7.15 12.38
N PRO A 454 5.47 -8.48 12.31
CA PRO A 454 5.36 -9.33 13.50
C PRO A 454 6.67 -9.44 14.32
N LYS A 455 7.80 -8.91 13.84
CA LYS A 455 9.06 -8.80 14.62
C LYS A 455 9.01 -7.71 15.68
N VAL A 456 8.14 -6.74 15.51
CA VAL A 456 7.83 -5.68 16.48
C VAL A 456 6.41 -5.87 16.98
N ARG A 457 5.98 -5.06 17.94
CA ARG A 457 4.58 -5.09 18.38
C ARG A 457 3.70 -4.44 17.31
N PRO A 458 2.89 -5.21 16.54
CA PRO A 458 2.16 -4.69 15.39
C PRO A 458 1.22 -3.54 15.75
N ASP A 459 1.04 -2.61 14.81
CA ASP A 459 0.23 -1.39 14.90
C ASP A 459 0.80 -0.31 15.86
N THR A 460 1.69 -0.66 16.79
CA THR A 460 2.17 0.27 17.83
C THR A 460 2.89 1.46 17.23
N ALA A 461 3.85 1.24 16.34
CA ALA A 461 4.63 2.33 15.76
C ALA A 461 3.75 3.24 14.89
N HIS A 462 2.84 2.67 14.12
CA HIS A 462 1.88 3.44 13.31
C HIS A 462 1.03 4.36 14.19
N ILE A 463 0.37 3.80 15.21
CA ILE A 463 -0.59 4.54 16.05
C ILE A 463 0.12 5.62 16.88
N GLU A 464 1.23 5.29 17.54
CA GLU A 464 1.92 6.24 18.41
C GLU A 464 2.59 7.37 17.61
N LEU A 465 3.19 7.07 16.46
CA LEU A 465 3.73 8.11 15.58
C LEU A 465 2.64 9.03 15.04
N MET A 466 1.52 8.47 14.58
CA MET A 466 0.41 9.28 14.05
C MET A 466 -0.15 10.21 15.15
N LYS A 467 -0.36 9.72 16.36
CA LYS A 467 -0.79 10.55 17.52
C LYS A 467 0.19 11.69 17.80
N LYS A 468 1.50 11.40 17.82
CA LYS A 468 2.54 12.40 18.06
C LYS A 468 2.56 13.47 16.97
N LEU A 469 2.46 13.06 15.72
CA LEU A 469 2.51 13.97 14.55
C LEU A 469 1.29 14.89 14.48
N ILE A 470 0.06 14.34 14.62
CA ILE A 470 -1.16 15.16 14.56
C ILE A 470 -1.24 16.15 15.73
N ALA A 471 -0.71 15.79 16.91
CA ALA A 471 -0.61 16.69 18.06
C ALA A 471 0.36 17.86 17.83
N ASN A 472 1.26 17.75 16.85
CA ASN A 472 2.19 18.80 16.39
C ASN A 472 1.75 19.48 15.10
N ASP A 473 0.45 19.48 14.79
CA ASP A 473 -0.15 20.12 13.61
C ASP A 473 0.39 19.59 12.26
N ILE A 474 0.82 18.33 12.21
CA ILE A 474 1.29 17.66 11.00
C ILE A 474 0.19 16.75 10.48
N VAL A 475 -0.28 16.99 9.25
CA VAL A 475 -1.30 16.15 8.61
C VAL A 475 -0.68 14.83 8.14
N ILE A 476 -1.43 13.76 8.26
CA ILE A 476 -0.97 12.43 7.84
C ILE A 476 -1.76 11.98 6.61
N ILE A 477 -1.03 11.53 5.61
CA ILE A 477 -1.59 10.86 4.44
C ILE A 477 -1.15 9.39 4.54
N ALA A 478 -2.13 8.50 4.72
CA ALA A 478 -1.86 7.09 4.99
C ALA A 478 -2.35 6.18 3.86
N SER A 479 -1.60 5.12 3.58
CA SER A 479 -1.98 4.08 2.62
C SER A 479 -1.57 2.68 3.08
N GLY A 480 -2.09 1.64 2.41
CA GLY A 480 -1.76 0.26 2.68
C GLY A 480 -2.14 -0.20 4.11
N CYS A 481 -1.32 -1.04 4.72
CA CYS A 481 -1.58 -1.55 6.07
C CYS A 481 -1.43 -0.48 7.16
N SER A 482 -0.65 0.57 6.92
CA SER A 482 -0.57 1.74 7.80
C SER A 482 -1.93 2.45 7.92
N ALA A 483 -2.63 2.63 6.80
CA ALA A 483 -3.99 3.18 6.79
C ALA A 483 -4.98 2.27 7.55
N GLN A 484 -4.85 0.96 7.40
CA GLN A 484 -5.67 -0.01 8.16
C GLN A 484 -5.41 0.07 9.67
N ALA A 485 -4.16 0.25 10.10
CA ALA A 485 -3.82 0.44 11.51
C ALA A 485 -4.48 1.71 12.07
N ALA A 486 -4.42 2.82 11.32
CA ALA A 486 -5.07 4.07 11.69
C ALA A 486 -6.60 3.94 11.79
N ALA A 487 -7.24 3.32 10.80
CA ALA A 487 -8.69 3.13 10.76
C ALA A 487 -9.18 2.26 11.93
N ARG A 488 -8.48 1.13 12.19
CA ARG A 488 -8.79 0.24 13.31
C ARG A 488 -8.65 0.90 14.68
N ALA A 489 -7.70 1.83 14.83
CA ALA A 489 -7.52 2.59 16.06
C ALA A 489 -8.54 3.73 16.23
N GLY A 490 -9.23 4.15 15.15
CA GLY A 490 -10.17 5.28 15.15
C GLY A 490 -9.54 6.61 14.73
N LEU A 491 -8.29 6.62 14.25
CA LEU A 491 -7.61 7.86 13.83
C LEU A 491 -8.17 8.44 12.51
N MET A 492 -8.96 7.67 11.77
CA MET A 492 -9.69 8.10 10.57
C MET A 492 -11.15 8.46 10.84
N ASP A 493 -11.58 8.48 12.10
CA ASP A 493 -12.84 9.12 12.50
C ASP A 493 -12.65 10.63 12.58
N LYS A 494 -13.62 11.41 12.10
CA LYS A 494 -13.60 12.88 12.20
C LYS A 494 -13.53 13.39 13.65
N ALA A 495 -13.97 12.59 14.63
CA ALA A 495 -13.82 12.90 16.05
C ALA A 495 -12.36 12.86 16.54
N ALA A 496 -11.45 12.18 15.81
CA ALA A 496 -10.03 12.15 16.14
C ALA A 496 -9.35 13.52 16.06
N LYS A 497 -9.98 14.52 15.44
CA LYS A 497 -9.53 15.92 15.45
C LYS A 497 -9.25 16.46 16.87
N ASP A 498 -9.90 15.91 17.89
CA ASP A 498 -9.68 16.33 19.29
C ASP A 498 -8.30 15.94 19.83
N LEU A 499 -7.56 15.10 19.12
CA LEU A 499 -6.17 14.72 19.41
C LEU A 499 -5.13 15.62 18.72
N CYS A 500 -5.57 16.50 17.83
CA CYS A 500 -4.70 17.36 17.04
C CYS A 500 -4.21 18.57 17.83
N GLY A 501 -3.11 19.16 17.38
CA GLY A 501 -2.76 20.52 17.70
C GLY A 501 -3.83 21.50 17.23
N ALA A 502 -3.76 22.75 17.68
CA ALA A 502 -4.81 23.74 17.43
C ALA A 502 -4.99 24.06 15.95
N GLY A 503 -3.90 24.07 15.17
CA GLY A 503 -3.91 24.37 13.75
C GLY A 503 -4.61 23.29 12.92
N LEU A 504 -4.12 22.04 13.03
CA LEU A 504 -4.70 20.90 12.31
C LEU A 504 -6.15 20.66 12.73
N LYS A 505 -6.46 20.80 14.05
CA LYS A 505 -7.86 20.70 14.53
C LYS A 505 -8.77 21.66 13.80
N ARG A 506 -8.35 22.93 13.64
CA ARG A 506 -9.13 23.94 12.91
C ARG A 506 -9.35 23.53 11.45
N VAL A 507 -8.32 23.00 10.77
CA VAL A 507 -8.47 22.53 9.38
C VAL A 507 -9.46 21.37 9.32
N CYS A 508 -9.34 20.38 10.21
CA CYS A 508 -10.27 19.26 10.28
C CYS A 508 -11.72 19.69 10.51
N GLU A 509 -11.94 20.72 11.34
CA GLU A 509 -13.28 21.28 11.61
C GLU A 509 -13.85 22.02 10.40
N LEU A 510 -13.04 22.80 9.70
CA LEU A 510 -13.50 23.59 8.54
C LEU A 510 -13.74 22.72 7.31
N ALA A 511 -12.89 21.74 7.08
CA ALA A 511 -12.97 20.84 5.93
C ALA A 511 -13.86 19.61 6.18
N ASP A 512 -14.30 19.38 7.41
CA ASP A 512 -15.04 18.19 7.86
C ASP A 512 -14.28 16.87 7.53
N ILE A 513 -12.97 16.82 7.86
CA ILE A 513 -12.07 15.70 7.59
C ILE A 513 -11.47 15.11 8.89
N PRO A 514 -11.05 13.84 8.89
CA PRO A 514 -10.19 13.30 9.95
C PRO A 514 -8.74 13.83 9.81
N PRO A 515 -7.92 13.74 10.87
CA PRO A 515 -6.52 14.17 10.81
C PRO A 515 -5.59 13.20 10.05
N VAL A 516 -6.05 11.98 9.80
CA VAL A 516 -5.36 10.98 8.99
C VAL A 516 -6.20 10.69 7.76
N LEU A 517 -5.66 11.05 6.59
CA LEU A 517 -6.34 10.92 5.31
C LEU A 517 -5.99 9.59 4.66
N HIS A 518 -6.99 8.77 4.38
CA HIS A 518 -6.83 7.50 3.68
C HIS A 518 -6.69 7.72 2.17
N MET A 519 -5.53 7.42 1.61
CA MET A 519 -5.27 7.64 0.17
C MET A 519 -5.38 6.37 -0.69
N GLY A 520 -5.47 5.19 -0.06
CA GLY A 520 -5.65 3.93 -0.78
C GLY A 520 -4.67 2.83 -0.38
N SER A 521 -4.30 2.02 -1.35
CA SER A 521 -3.44 0.84 -1.22
C SER A 521 -1.94 1.16 -1.35
N CYS A 522 -1.09 0.12 -1.43
CA CYS A 522 0.35 0.31 -1.63
C CYS A 522 0.69 0.92 -2.99
N VAL A 523 -0.01 0.57 -4.08
CA VAL A 523 0.22 1.19 -5.40
C VAL A 523 -0.21 2.66 -5.39
N ASP A 524 -1.19 3.04 -4.58
CA ASP A 524 -1.68 4.40 -4.44
C ASP A 524 -0.71 5.36 -3.74
N ILE A 525 0.44 4.88 -3.28
CA ILE A 525 1.54 5.76 -2.89
C ILE A 525 1.98 6.61 -4.09
N SER A 526 1.75 6.14 -5.32
CA SER A 526 1.91 6.94 -6.54
C SER A 526 1.10 8.25 -6.50
N ARG A 527 -0.08 8.29 -5.85
CA ARG A 527 -0.86 9.52 -5.64
C ARG A 527 -0.11 10.51 -4.74
N MET A 528 0.64 10.02 -3.72
CA MET A 528 1.44 10.87 -2.85
C MET A 528 2.58 11.52 -3.62
N LEU A 529 3.18 10.80 -4.59
CA LEU A 529 4.19 11.35 -5.50
C LEU A 529 3.61 12.46 -6.38
N ILE A 530 2.40 12.26 -6.90
CA ILE A 530 1.68 13.28 -7.70
C ILE A 530 1.35 14.50 -6.82
N LEU A 531 0.80 14.29 -5.62
CA LEU A 531 0.49 15.40 -4.71
C LEU A 531 1.74 16.22 -4.36
N ALA A 532 2.86 15.56 -4.04
CA ALA A 532 4.13 16.24 -3.78
C ALA A 532 4.64 16.99 -5.02
N SER A 533 4.46 16.42 -6.22
CA SER A 533 4.84 17.05 -7.48
C SER A 533 3.99 18.30 -7.79
N GLU A 534 2.69 18.24 -7.59
CA GLU A 534 1.80 19.38 -7.78
C GLU A 534 2.08 20.49 -6.75
N LEU A 535 2.31 20.13 -5.47
CA LEU A 535 2.76 21.08 -4.44
C LEU A 535 4.05 21.79 -4.83
N ALA A 536 5.03 21.04 -5.35
CA ALA A 536 6.29 21.60 -5.81
C ALA A 536 6.10 22.55 -7.00
N LYS A 537 5.28 22.17 -7.98
CA LYS A 537 4.95 23.01 -9.15
C LYS A 537 4.24 24.29 -8.75
N ASP A 538 3.19 24.20 -7.91
CA ASP A 538 2.40 25.34 -7.47
C ASP A 538 3.17 26.30 -6.56
N SER A 539 4.12 25.80 -5.76
CA SER A 539 4.97 26.61 -4.89
C SER A 539 6.23 27.17 -5.59
N GLY A 540 6.63 26.61 -6.73
CA GLY A 540 7.91 26.89 -7.37
C GLY A 540 9.12 26.33 -6.61
N LEU A 541 8.90 25.39 -5.68
CA LEU A 541 9.94 24.71 -4.91
C LEU A 541 10.32 23.36 -5.54
N ASN A 542 11.46 22.81 -5.11
CA ASN A 542 11.77 21.41 -5.35
C ASN A 542 11.03 20.51 -4.33
N ILE A 543 10.74 19.26 -4.68
CA ILE A 543 10.09 18.31 -3.75
C ILE A 543 10.90 18.18 -2.45
N SER A 544 12.24 18.14 -2.54
CA SER A 544 13.15 18.05 -1.39
C SER A 544 13.03 19.20 -0.39
N GLN A 545 12.57 20.36 -0.84
CA GLN A 545 12.39 21.56 -0.02
C GLN A 545 11.04 21.60 0.70
N LEU A 546 10.03 20.83 0.23
CA LEU A 546 8.72 20.78 0.86
C LEU A 546 8.82 20.26 2.30
N PRO A 547 8.08 20.80 3.29
CA PRO A 547 8.04 20.29 4.66
C PRO A 547 7.23 18.99 4.72
N VAL A 548 7.68 18.01 3.95
CA VAL A 548 7.05 16.69 3.78
C VAL A 548 8.12 15.62 3.93
N VAL A 549 7.78 14.52 4.60
CA VAL A 549 8.62 13.33 4.73
C VAL A 549 7.81 12.05 4.57
N GLY A 550 8.47 10.95 4.22
CA GLY A 550 7.88 9.61 4.19
C GLY A 550 8.24 8.79 5.42
N CYS A 551 7.37 7.91 5.86
CA CYS A 551 7.64 6.99 6.97
C CYS A 551 7.01 5.61 6.74
N ALA A 552 7.80 4.55 6.97
CA ALA A 552 7.34 3.17 6.98
C ALA A 552 7.86 2.46 8.25
N PRO A 553 7.23 2.70 9.42
CA PRO A 553 7.80 2.31 10.71
C PRO A 553 7.82 0.80 10.94
N GLU A 554 6.89 0.06 10.36
CA GLU A 554 6.73 -1.40 10.51
C GLU A 554 6.82 -2.15 9.17
N TRP A 555 7.57 -1.63 8.20
CA TRP A 555 7.71 -2.30 6.90
C TRP A 555 8.18 -3.77 7.05
N MET A 556 7.74 -4.67 6.15
CA MET A 556 8.16 -6.08 6.21
C MET A 556 8.45 -6.73 4.85
N SER A 557 7.85 -6.26 3.76
CA SER A 557 7.96 -6.95 2.47
C SER A 557 8.90 -6.24 1.49
N GLU A 558 9.27 -6.96 0.43
CA GLU A 558 10.05 -6.43 -0.69
C GLU A 558 9.41 -5.18 -1.30
N LYS A 559 8.07 -5.12 -1.35
CA LYS A 559 7.33 -3.95 -1.84
C LYS A 559 7.70 -2.68 -1.09
N ALA A 560 7.80 -2.76 0.23
CA ALA A 560 8.16 -1.60 1.04
C ALA A 560 9.58 -1.11 0.74
N VAL A 561 10.53 -1.99 0.38
CA VAL A 561 11.88 -1.59 -0.04
C VAL A 561 11.85 -0.88 -1.39
N SER A 562 11.08 -1.39 -2.35
CA SER A 562 10.88 -0.72 -3.63
C SER A 562 10.21 0.65 -3.46
N ILE A 563 9.16 0.73 -2.62
CA ILE A 563 8.48 1.97 -2.25
C ILE A 563 9.45 2.97 -1.64
N GLY A 564 10.23 2.58 -0.64
CA GLY A 564 11.24 3.44 -0.03
C GLY A 564 12.22 4.00 -1.07
N ASN A 565 12.66 3.17 -2.00
CA ASN A 565 13.58 3.60 -3.05
C ASN A 565 12.96 4.64 -3.99
N TYR A 566 11.70 4.49 -4.42
CA TYR A 566 11.11 5.53 -5.27
C TYR A 566 10.72 6.80 -4.49
N VAL A 567 10.34 6.69 -3.22
CA VAL A 567 10.06 7.86 -2.37
C VAL A 567 11.33 8.70 -2.16
N VAL A 568 12.44 8.05 -1.80
CA VAL A 568 13.75 8.72 -1.68
C VAL A 568 14.22 9.27 -3.02
N ALA A 569 14.12 8.48 -4.10
CA ALA A 569 14.51 8.92 -5.43
C ALA A 569 13.68 10.12 -5.95
N THR A 570 12.46 10.30 -5.44
CA THR A 570 11.61 11.46 -5.77
C THR A 570 11.98 12.72 -4.97
N GLY A 571 12.84 12.62 -3.96
CA GLY A 571 13.32 13.77 -3.17
C GLY A 571 12.70 13.86 -1.77
N LEU A 572 12.07 12.79 -1.25
CA LEU A 572 11.45 12.76 0.07
C LEU A 572 12.31 11.96 1.06
N ASP A 573 12.78 12.61 2.12
CA ASP A 573 13.43 11.93 3.24
C ASP A 573 12.51 10.85 3.82
N THR A 574 13.03 9.63 3.98
CA THR A 574 12.23 8.45 4.34
C THR A 574 12.70 7.80 5.63
N TYR A 575 11.79 7.64 6.58
CA TYR A 575 12.03 7.18 7.94
C TYR A 575 11.55 5.73 8.12
N LEU A 576 12.42 4.87 8.67
CA LEU A 576 12.17 3.45 8.88
C LEU A 576 12.35 3.07 10.35
N GLY A 577 11.41 2.32 10.92
CA GLY A 577 11.52 1.75 12.27
C GLY A 577 12.22 0.38 12.31
N VAL A 578 12.41 -0.25 11.16
CA VAL A 578 13.06 -1.56 11.02
C VAL A 578 14.22 -1.46 10.02
N ASP A 579 15.35 -2.08 10.36
CA ASP A 579 16.53 -2.14 9.48
C ASP A 579 16.21 -2.88 8.16
N PRO A 580 16.56 -2.31 6.99
CA PRO A 580 16.32 -2.96 5.69
C PRO A 580 17.36 -4.06 5.35
N TYR A 581 17.89 -4.74 6.36
CA TYR A 581 18.88 -5.81 6.27
C TYR A 581 20.22 -5.36 5.64
N VAL A 582 20.65 -4.12 5.94
CA VAL A 582 21.88 -3.55 5.41
C VAL A 582 22.94 -3.28 6.49
N SER A 583 22.61 -3.47 7.76
CA SER A 583 23.50 -3.18 8.90
C SER A 583 24.79 -3.98 8.91
N GLY A 584 24.88 -5.05 8.15
CA GLY A 584 26.11 -5.82 7.97
C GLY A 584 27.15 -5.14 7.07
N SER A 585 26.80 -4.09 6.34
CA SER A 585 27.67 -3.32 5.46
C SER A 585 27.64 -1.83 5.81
N THR A 586 28.71 -1.32 6.39
CA THR A 586 28.83 0.12 6.68
C THR A 586 28.76 0.98 5.42
N GLU A 587 29.34 0.51 4.31
CA GLU A 587 29.32 1.25 3.04
C GLU A 587 27.90 1.33 2.46
N VAL A 588 27.15 0.23 2.40
CA VAL A 588 25.76 0.25 1.90
C VAL A 588 24.86 1.08 2.82
N ALA A 589 25.02 0.94 4.14
CA ALA A 589 24.27 1.73 5.11
C ALA A 589 24.54 3.24 4.93
N SER A 590 25.81 3.65 4.84
CA SER A 590 26.20 5.06 4.63
C SER A 590 25.71 5.59 3.27
N LEU A 591 25.76 4.76 2.21
CA LEU A 591 25.20 5.15 0.91
C LEU A 591 23.70 5.47 1.02
N LEU A 592 22.91 4.64 1.71
CA LEU A 592 21.47 4.83 1.83
C LEU A 592 21.11 6.00 2.76
N THR A 593 21.87 6.21 3.84
CA THR A 593 21.54 7.25 4.84
C THR A 593 22.14 8.62 4.53
N GLU A 594 23.17 8.66 3.69
CA GLU A 594 23.93 9.89 3.37
C GLU A 594 24.19 10.04 1.88
N GLY A 595 24.84 9.05 1.24
CA GLY A 595 25.38 9.18 -0.11
C GLY A 595 24.34 9.38 -1.20
N VAL A 596 23.13 8.81 -1.07
CA VAL A 596 22.04 9.00 -2.04
C VAL A 596 21.52 10.44 -2.05
N ARG A 597 21.75 11.21 -0.97
CA ARG A 597 21.36 12.62 -0.90
C ARG A 597 22.04 13.47 -1.98
N ASP A 598 23.28 13.14 -2.32
CA ASP A 598 24.03 13.83 -3.39
C ASP A 598 23.42 13.55 -4.78
N TRP A 599 22.59 12.50 -4.91
CA TRP A 599 22.00 12.11 -6.18
C TRP A 599 20.55 12.58 -6.34
N VAL A 600 19.78 12.58 -5.23
CA VAL A 600 18.33 12.80 -5.26
C VAL A 600 17.81 13.73 -4.16
N GLU A 601 18.69 14.43 -3.45
CA GLU A 601 18.41 15.43 -2.41
C GLU A 601 17.65 14.88 -1.18
N ALA A 602 17.52 13.56 -1.05
CA ALA A 602 16.86 12.89 0.05
C ALA A 602 17.62 11.62 0.46
N ALA A 603 17.35 11.10 1.65
CA ALA A 603 18.00 9.91 2.16
C ALA A 603 17.10 9.14 3.14
N TYR A 604 17.55 7.94 3.52
CA TYR A 604 16.89 7.15 4.57
C TYR A 604 17.37 7.55 5.96
N THR A 605 16.48 7.43 6.93
CA THR A 605 16.79 7.43 8.37
C THR A 605 16.22 6.18 8.99
N VAL A 606 17.04 5.44 9.75
CA VAL A 606 16.60 4.22 10.45
C VAL A 606 16.72 4.45 11.95
N GLU A 607 15.60 4.44 12.66
CA GLU A 607 15.54 4.58 14.11
C GLU A 607 14.48 3.64 14.70
N LYS A 608 14.87 2.79 15.63
CA LYS A 608 14.00 1.76 16.22
C LYS A 608 13.19 2.27 17.40
N ASP A 609 13.65 3.33 18.05
CA ASP A 609 12.91 4.03 19.09
C ASP A 609 11.84 4.90 18.42
N ILE A 610 10.58 4.53 18.64
CA ILE A 610 9.42 5.14 17.97
C ILE A 610 9.26 6.61 18.35
N ASP A 611 9.49 6.94 19.63
CA ASP A 611 9.35 8.32 20.11
C ASP A 611 10.42 9.23 19.49
N LYS A 612 11.65 8.74 19.44
CA LYS A 612 12.77 9.41 18.80
C LYS A 612 12.60 9.49 17.28
N LEU A 613 12.05 8.45 16.64
CA LEU A 613 11.72 8.48 15.22
C LEU A 613 10.74 9.62 14.90
N GLY A 614 9.73 9.80 15.74
CA GLY A 614 8.78 10.92 15.66
C GLY A 614 9.45 12.28 15.81
N ASP A 615 10.35 12.43 16.80
CA ASP A 615 11.12 13.68 17.01
C ASP A 615 11.99 14.03 15.81
N LEU A 616 12.66 13.04 15.19
CA LEU A 616 13.47 13.24 14.00
C LEU A 616 12.63 13.71 12.79
N MET A 617 11.44 13.16 12.60
CA MET A 617 10.54 13.60 11.53
C MET A 617 10.06 15.04 11.75
N ILE A 618 9.62 15.37 12.97
CA ILE A 618 9.19 16.73 13.34
C ILE A 618 10.35 17.71 13.12
N ALA A 619 11.54 17.40 13.65
CA ALA A 619 12.72 18.25 13.50
C ALA A 619 13.07 18.49 12.03
N ARG A 620 12.95 17.47 11.16
CA ARG A 620 13.22 17.63 9.73
C ARG A 620 12.20 18.50 9.02
N ILE A 621 10.93 18.38 9.39
CA ILE A 621 9.85 19.25 8.86
C ILE A 621 10.13 20.69 9.26
N GLU A 622 10.45 20.96 10.54
CA GLU A 622 10.74 22.30 11.04
C GLU A 622 12.02 22.87 10.39
N GLU A 623 13.09 22.08 10.22
CA GLU A 623 14.30 22.50 9.50
C GLU A 623 13.98 22.98 8.07
N LYS A 624 13.12 22.25 7.34
CA LYS A 624 12.69 22.65 6.00
C LYS A 624 11.86 23.94 6.04
N ARG A 625 11.01 24.12 7.04
CA ARG A 625 10.24 25.34 7.25
C ARG A 625 11.16 26.54 7.51
N ASP A 626 12.09 26.38 8.43
CA ASP A 626 13.08 27.43 8.77
C ASP A 626 13.88 27.86 7.54
N ALA A 627 14.29 26.89 6.70
CA ALA A 627 15.00 27.16 5.45
C ALA A 627 14.16 27.93 4.43
N LEU A 628 12.83 27.81 4.49
CA LEU A 628 11.89 28.56 3.66
C LEU A 628 11.45 29.88 4.29
N GLY A 629 11.78 30.14 5.56
CA GLY A 629 11.37 31.32 6.30
C GLY A 629 9.87 31.37 6.67
N ILE A 630 9.25 30.21 6.90
CA ILE A 630 7.81 30.07 7.19
C ILE A 630 7.56 29.37 8.53
#